data_946cbff87e36e6edb3cfe205eddd228d
#
_entry.id   946cbff87e36e6edb3cfe205eddd228d
#
_cell.length_a   1.000
_cell.length_b   1.000
_cell.length_c   1.000
_cell.angle_alpha   90.00
_cell.angle_beta   90.00
_cell.angle_gamma   90.00
#
_symmetry.space_group_name_H-M   'P 1'
#
loop_
_entity.id
_entity.type
_entity.pdbx_description
1 polymer ?
#
loop_
_entity_poly.entity_id
_entity_poly.type
_entity_poly.pdbx_seq_one_letter_code
_entity_poly.pdbx_strand_id
1 'polypeptide(L)'
;ISIGIAICYDLRFASLFRLYADAGVTAVLVPAAWPESRREHWELFIRARAVEYQMYVVGINTAGTTPVDRYAGGSMAVDPAGNVVCRAGRRESLLGCRLDPVQVERVRSAFPVARDRRDDLAAP
;
A
#
# COMPACT_ATOMS: atom_id res chain seq x y z
N ILE A 1 -6.53 12.44 -9.03
CA ILE A 1 -5.91 11.50 -8.09
C ILE A 1 -5.05 12.28 -7.10
N SER A 2 -5.21 12.02 -5.81
CA SER A 2 -4.36 12.55 -4.73
C SER A 2 -3.39 11.46 -4.29
N ILE A 3 -2.10 11.77 -4.19
CA ILE A 3 -1.04 10.78 -3.95
C ILE A 3 -0.30 11.11 -2.65
N GLY A 4 -0.17 10.12 -1.77
CA GLY A 4 0.72 10.12 -0.62
C GLY A 4 1.98 9.29 -0.88
N ILE A 5 3.02 9.50 -0.08
CA ILE A 5 4.27 8.72 -0.15
C ILE A 5 4.61 8.21 1.24
N ALA A 6 4.82 6.90 1.35
CA ALA A 6 5.35 6.24 2.54
C ALA A 6 6.63 5.49 2.15
N ILE A 7 7.70 5.61 2.91
CA ILE A 7 9.00 5.08 2.49
C ILE A 7 9.32 3.81 3.27
N CYS A 8 9.44 2.67 2.54
CA CYS A 8 9.95 1.41 3.06
C CYS A 8 9.35 1.00 4.41
N TYR A 9 10.06 1.26 5.49
CA TYR A 9 9.68 0.88 6.85
C TYR A 9 8.38 1.53 7.33
N ASP A 10 8.01 2.69 6.77
CA ASP A 10 6.74 3.40 7.07
C ASP A 10 5.51 2.53 6.79
N LEU A 11 5.62 1.56 5.88
CA LEU A 11 4.56 0.61 5.56
C LEU A 11 4.03 -0.14 6.80
N ARG A 12 4.85 -0.26 7.86
CA ARG A 12 4.47 -0.91 9.12
C ARG A 12 3.52 -0.08 9.97
N PHE A 13 3.50 1.24 9.79
CA PHE A 13 2.78 2.16 10.66
C PHE A 13 1.43 2.56 10.06
N ALA A 14 0.37 1.90 10.51
CA ALA A 14 -1.00 2.12 10.07
C ALA A 14 -1.46 3.58 10.22
N SER A 15 -1.01 4.26 11.27
CA SER A 15 -1.37 5.64 11.58
C SER A 15 -1.02 6.64 10.46
N LEU A 16 0.09 6.43 9.74
CA LEU A 16 0.45 7.26 8.59
C LEU A 16 -0.59 7.13 7.46
N PHE A 17 -1.02 5.90 7.15
CA PHE A 17 -2.03 5.65 6.12
C PHE A 17 -3.40 6.18 6.53
N ARG A 18 -3.70 6.17 7.82
CA ARG A 18 -4.88 6.83 8.37
C ARG A 18 -4.88 8.32 8.07
N LEU A 19 -3.78 9.02 8.36
CA LEU A 19 -3.66 10.46 8.07
C LEU A 19 -3.87 10.76 6.58
N TYR A 20 -3.34 9.92 5.69
CA TYR A 20 -3.57 10.04 4.26
C TYR A 20 -5.05 9.83 3.88
N ALA A 21 -5.70 8.83 4.47
CA ALA A 21 -7.11 8.57 4.21
C ALA A 21 -8.00 9.73 4.68
N ASP A 22 -7.73 10.27 5.87
CA ASP A 22 -8.43 11.41 6.45
C ASP A 22 -8.21 12.70 5.63
N ALA A 23 -7.05 12.83 4.99
CA ALA A 23 -6.74 13.92 4.04
C ALA A 23 -7.30 13.70 2.62
N GLY A 24 -8.07 12.62 2.39
CA GLY A 24 -8.68 12.34 1.08
C GLY A 24 -7.72 11.79 0.03
N VAL A 25 -6.55 11.27 0.44
CA VAL A 25 -5.62 10.61 -0.47
C VAL A 25 -6.25 9.36 -1.07
N THR A 26 -6.06 9.17 -2.37
CA THR A 26 -6.63 8.05 -3.12
C THR A 26 -5.61 6.96 -3.48
N ALA A 27 -4.32 7.30 -3.44
CA ALA A 27 -3.24 6.34 -3.68
C ALA A 27 -2.02 6.66 -2.82
N VAL A 28 -1.33 5.63 -2.31
CA VAL A 28 -0.04 5.78 -1.61
C VAL A 28 1.02 4.98 -2.34
N LEU A 29 2.13 5.64 -2.69
CA LEU A 29 3.31 4.99 -3.25
C LEU A 29 4.28 4.63 -2.12
N VAL A 30 4.82 3.42 -2.16
CA VAL A 30 5.74 2.89 -1.14
C VAL A 30 7.03 2.42 -1.82
N PRO A 31 7.99 3.32 -2.11
CA PRO A 31 9.33 2.92 -2.53
C PRO A 31 10.07 2.25 -1.37
N ALA A 32 10.75 1.14 -1.67
CA ALA A 32 11.39 0.33 -0.64
C ALA A 32 12.62 -0.45 -1.15
N ALA A 33 13.52 -0.74 -0.22
CA ALA A 33 14.52 -1.80 -0.28
C ALA A 33 14.13 -2.85 0.78
N TRP A 34 13.05 -3.59 0.51
CA TRP A 34 12.50 -4.56 1.46
C TRP A 34 13.19 -5.91 1.30
N PRO A 35 13.80 -6.45 2.38
CA PRO A 35 14.59 -7.67 2.28
C PRO A 35 13.74 -8.90 2.01
N GLU A 36 14.32 -9.87 1.30
CA GLU A 36 13.65 -11.13 0.95
C GLU A 36 13.18 -11.92 2.17
N SER A 37 13.93 -11.87 3.26
CA SER A 37 13.58 -12.55 4.53
C SER A 37 12.25 -12.10 5.15
N ARG A 38 11.73 -10.97 4.71
CA ARG A 38 10.46 -10.40 5.18
C ARG A 38 9.45 -10.16 4.05
N ARG A 39 9.58 -10.90 2.94
CA ARG A 39 8.71 -10.77 1.78
C ARG A 39 7.23 -10.94 2.13
N GLU A 40 6.90 -11.88 3.00
CA GLU A 40 5.50 -12.11 3.43
C GLU A 40 4.92 -10.88 4.13
N HIS A 41 5.71 -10.18 4.95
CA HIS A 41 5.28 -8.94 5.57
C HIS A 41 5.04 -7.83 4.54
N TRP A 42 5.85 -7.76 3.48
CA TRP A 42 5.67 -6.81 2.39
C TRP A 42 4.31 -6.96 1.73
N GLU A 43 4.00 -8.16 1.29
CA GLU A 43 2.73 -8.46 0.63
C GLU A 43 1.53 -8.25 1.56
N LEU A 44 1.65 -8.71 2.81
CA LEU A 44 0.61 -8.58 3.82
C LEU A 44 0.29 -7.11 4.10
N PHE A 45 1.30 -6.28 4.36
CA PHE A 45 1.07 -4.88 4.71
C PHE A 45 0.54 -4.06 3.54
N ILE A 46 1.02 -4.26 2.31
CA ILE A 46 0.48 -3.55 1.15
C ILE A 46 -1.03 -3.82 1.01
N ARG A 47 -1.43 -5.08 1.09
CA ARG A 47 -2.84 -5.46 1.00
C ARG A 47 -3.66 -4.97 2.19
N ALA A 48 -3.12 -5.10 3.40
CA ALA A 48 -3.79 -4.62 4.60
C ALA A 48 -4.05 -3.11 4.54
N ARG A 49 -3.04 -2.30 4.18
CA ARG A 49 -3.21 -0.84 4.09
C ARG A 49 -4.22 -0.45 3.02
N ALA A 50 -4.24 -1.15 1.87
CA ALA A 50 -5.21 -0.88 0.81
C ALA A 50 -6.65 -1.11 1.28
N VAL A 51 -6.92 -2.23 1.94
CA VAL A 51 -8.25 -2.59 2.44
C VAL A 51 -8.67 -1.74 3.64
N GLU A 52 -7.77 -1.57 4.62
CA GLU A 52 -8.04 -0.87 5.87
C GLU A 52 -8.42 0.59 5.64
N TYR A 53 -7.76 1.25 4.69
CA TYR A 53 -7.95 2.66 4.38
C TYR A 53 -8.65 2.93 3.04
N GLN A 54 -9.06 1.87 2.36
CA GLN A 54 -9.82 1.92 1.11
C GLN A 54 -9.20 2.88 0.09
N MET A 55 -7.91 2.65 -0.21
CA MET A 55 -7.12 3.41 -1.18
C MET A 55 -6.20 2.48 -1.98
N TYR A 56 -5.71 2.94 -3.12
CA TYR A 56 -4.64 2.20 -3.80
C TYR A 56 -3.36 2.23 -2.96
N VAL A 57 -2.66 1.10 -2.89
CA VAL A 57 -1.29 1.05 -2.35
C VAL A 57 -0.38 0.42 -3.39
N VAL A 58 0.64 1.16 -3.78
CA VAL A 58 1.61 0.77 -4.81
C VAL A 58 2.97 0.59 -4.16
N GLY A 59 3.33 -0.64 -3.90
CA GLY A 59 4.65 -1.00 -3.40
C GLY A 59 5.66 -1.13 -4.54
N ILE A 60 6.78 -0.42 -4.46
CA ILE A 60 7.85 -0.39 -5.45
C ILE A 60 9.10 -0.88 -4.76
N ASN A 61 9.42 -2.17 -4.90
CA ASN A 61 10.51 -2.79 -4.16
C ASN A 61 11.73 -3.04 -5.05
N THR A 62 12.92 -2.88 -4.46
CA THR A 62 14.18 -3.27 -5.05
C THR A 62 14.19 -4.76 -5.40
N ALA A 63 14.80 -5.10 -6.52
CA ALA A 63 15.08 -6.48 -6.93
C ALA A 63 16.60 -6.71 -7.01
N GLY A 64 17.05 -7.92 -6.70
CA GLY A 64 18.45 -8.27 -6.82
C GLY A 64 19.17 -8.48 -5.48
N THR A 65 20.50 -8.44 -5.53
CA THR A 65 21.36 -8.76 -4.38
C THR A 65 22.45 -7.71 -4.24
N THR A 66 22.71 -7.31 -3.01
CA THR A 66 23.85 -6.49 -2.61
C THR A 66 24.81 -7.33 -1.74
N PRO A 67 26.00 -6.83 -1.40
CA PRO A 67 26.91 -7.56 -0.50
C PRO A 67 26.31 -7.87 0.87
N VAL A 68 25.31 -7.12 1.31
CA VAL A 68 24.73 -7.22 2.66
C VAL A 68 23.31 -7.75 2.69
N ASP A 69 22.58 -7.72 1.55
CA ASP A 69 21.16 -8.10 1.56
C ASP A 69 20.67 -8.65 0.21
N ARG A 70 19.56 -9.40 0.28
CA ARG A 70 18.83 -9.88 -0.90
C ARG A 70 17.44 -9.30 -0.90
N TYR A 71 16.99 -8.86 -2.08
CA TYR A 71 15.69 -8.25 -2.30
C TYR A 71 14.87 -9.08 -3.29
N ALA A 72 13.65 -9.42 -2.89
CA ALA A 72 12.81 -10.34 -3.67
C ALA A 72 12.09 -9.67 -4.85
N GLY A 73 12.27 -8.37 -5.05
CA GLY A 73 11.40 -7.63 -5.97
C GLY A 73 9.96 -7.65 -5.46
N GLY A 74 9.03 -8.14 -6.27
CA GLY A 74 7.64 -8.27 -5.87
C GLY A 74 6.94 -6.92 -5.71
N SER A 75 7.33 -5.92 -6.50
CA SER A 75 6.56 -4.67 -6.62
C SER A 75 5.13 -4.99 -7.03
N MET A 76 4.15 -4.29 -6.46
CA MET A 76 2.75 -4.59 -6.72
C MET A 76 1.85 -3.37 -6.49
N ALA A 77 0.76 -3.29 -7.21
CA ALA A 77 -0.32 -2.38 -6.92
C ALA A 77 -1.55 -3.16 -6.44
N VAL A 78 -2.17 -2.65 -5.39
CA VAL A 78 -3.39 -3.21 -4.80
C VAL A 78 -4.47 -2.15 -4.81
N ASP A 79 -5.68 -2.54 -5.17
CA ASP A 79 -6.85 -1.66 -5.24
C ASP A 79 -7.51 -1.47 -3.85
N PRO A 80 -8.46 -0.52 -3.71
CA PRO A 80 -9.15 -0.26 -2.44
C PRO A 80 -9.93 -1.43 -1.87
N ALA A 81 -10.23 -2.46 -2.68
CA ALA A 81 -10.92 -3.68 -2.26
C ALA A 81 -9.95 -4.82 -1.90
N GLY A 82 -8.64 -4.60 -2.02
CA GLY A 82 -7.59 -5.58 -1.69
C GLY A 82 -7.19 -6.50 -2.85
N ASN A 83 -7.66 -6.24 -4.07
CA ASN A 83 -7.28 -7.02 -5.25
C ASN A 83 -5.93 -6.55 -5.78
N VAL A 84 -5.10 -7.50 -6.20
CA VAL A 84 -3.82 -7.19 -6.85
C VAL A 84 -4.10 -6.76 -8.30
N VAL A 85 -3.83 -5.49 -8.61
CA VAL A 85 -4.00 -4.90 -9.95
C VAL A 85 -2.86 -5.33 -10.88
N CYS A 86 -1.63 -5.27 -10.37
CA CYS A 86 -0.45 -5.74 -11.07
C CYS A 86 0.63 -6.19 -10.09
N ARG A 87 1.51 -7.07 -10.54
CA ARG A 87 2.62 -7.60 -9.73
C ARG A 87 3.84 -7.87 -10.59
N ALA A 88 5.01 -7.42 -10.12
CA ALA A 88 6.30 -7.81 -10.67
C ALA A 88 6.79 -9.13 -10.08
N GLY A 89 7.66 -9.80 -10.82
CA GLY A 89 8.40 -10.96 -10.34
C GLY A 89 9.61 -10.59 -9.47
N ARG A 90 10.57 -11.51 -9.42
CA ARG A 90 11.80 -11.36 -8.62
C ARG A 90 12.92 -10.58 -9.34
N ARG A 91 12.76 -10.32 -10.63
CA ARG A 91 13.73 -9.62 -11.47
C ARG A 91 13.33 -8.18 -11.67
N GLU A 92 14.31 -7.35 -11.97
CA GLU A 92 14.08 -6.00 -12.43
C GLU A 92 13.10 -5.99 -13.61
N SER A 93 12.09 -5.15 -13.54
CA SER A 93 11.03 -5.07 -14.57
C SER A 93 10.32 -3.73 -14.49
N LEU A 94 9.73 -3.32 -15.60
CA LEU A 94 8.82 -2.20 -15.69
C LEU A 94 7.38 -2.72 -15.70
N LEU A 95 6.56 -2.19 -14.79
CA LEU A 95 5.12 -2.46 -14.75
C LEU A 95 4.34 -1.20 -15.03
N GLY A 96 3.31 -1.32 -15.86
CA GLY A 96 2.28 -0.31 -16.02
C GLY A 96 0.96 -0.78 -15.43
N CYS A 97 0.29 0.06 -14.66
CA CYS A 97 -1.08 -0.19 -14.22
C CYS A 97 -1.88 1.11 -14.19
N ARG A 98 -3.19 0.98 -14.25
CA ARG A 98 -4.11 2.10 -14.17
C ARG A 98 -4.71 2.17 -12.77
N LEU A 99 -4.66 3.35 -12.17
CA LEU A 99 -5.32 3.65 -10.90
C LEU A 99 -6.55 4.52 -11.21
N ASP A 100 -7.73 4.06 -10.81
CA ASP A 100 -8.99 4.77 -11.05
C ASP A 100 -9.49 5.37 -9.71
N PRO A 101 -9.43 6.69 -9.52
CA PRO A 101 -9.91 7.33 -8.30
C PRO A 101 -11.41 7.14 -8.07
N VAL A 102 -12.20 6.94 -9.13
CA VAL A 102 -13.64 6.66 -9.00
C VAL A 102 -13.89 5.32 -8.30
N GLN A 103 -13.00 4.35 -8.47
CA GLN A 103 -13.09 3.08 -7.73
C GLN A 103 -12.92 3.30 -6.22
N VAL A 104 -12.04 4.21 -5.79
CA VAL A 104 -11.89 4.57 -4.37
C VAL A 104 -13.20 5.11 -3.81
N GLU A 105 -13.84 6.03 -4.52
CA GLU A 105 -15.13 6.62 -4.11
C GLU A 105 -16.22 5.55 -4.03
N ARG A 106 -16.29 4.65 -5.01
CA ARG A 106 -17.26 3.53 -5.03
C ARG A 106 -17.09 2.61 -3.82
N VAL A 107 -15.87 2.20 -3.53
CA VAL A 107 -15.60 1.29 -2.40
C VAL A 107 -15.93 1.96 -1.07
N ARG A 108 -15.51 3.21 -0.87
CA ARG A 108 -15.80 3.99 0.34
C ARG A 108 -17.30 4.23 0.55
N SER A 109 -18.05 4.44 -0.55
CA SER A 109 -19.50 4.64 -0.49
C SER A 109 -20.26 3.35 -0.23
N ALA A 110 -19.83 2.24 -0.84
CA ALA A 110 -20.49 0.93 -0.69
C ALA A 110 -20.27 0.33 0.70
N PHE A 111 -19.09 0.55 1.30
CA PHE A 111 -18.75 0.06 2.64
C PHE A 111 -17.98 1.13 3.42
N PRO A 112 -18.69 2.06 4.10
CA PRO A 112 -18.09 3.28 4.67
C PRO A 112 -17.37 3.02 6.01
N VAL A 113 -16.31 2.24 6.03
CA VAL A 113 -15.54 1.83 7.21
C VAL A 113 -15.11 3.01 8.09
N ALA A 114 -14.75 4.14 7.47
CA ALA A 114 -14.32 5.33 8.20
C ALA A 114 -15.39 5.90 9.14
N ARG A 115 -16.69 5.67 8.86
CA ARG A 115 -17.82 6.13 9.70
C ARG A 115 -17.97 5.32 10.99
N ASP A 116 -17.55 4.05 10.95
CA ASP A 116 -17.69 3.12 12.09
C ASP A 116 -16.48 3.18 13.02
N ARG A 117 -15.51 4.02 12.70
CA ARG A 117 -14.29 4.15 13.46
C ARG A 117 -14.53 4.77 14.85
N ARG A 118 -13.98 4.14 15.87
CA ARG A 118 -14.07 4.57 17.26
C ARG A 118 -12.87 5.45 17.61
N ASP A 119 -12.93 6.72 17.24
CA ASP A 119 -11.85 7.68 17.50
C ASP A 119 -11.72 8.03 19.00
N ASP A 120 -12.81 7.85 19.75
CA ASP A 120 -12.84 7.98 21.21
C ASP A 120 -11.96 6.96 21.94
N LEU A 121 -11.66 5.82 21.32
CA LEU A 121 -10.78 4.78 21.87
C LEU A 121 -9.31 5.00 21.52
N ALA A 122 -9.00 5.93 20.62
CA ALA A 122 -7.64 6.22 20.16
C ALA A 122 -6.98 7.38 20.94
N ALA A 123 -7.69 8.03 21.82
CA ALA A 123 -7.14 9.07 22.70
C ALA A 123 -6.35 8.44 23.85
N PRO A 124 -5.19 9.00 24.24
CA PRO A 124 -4.44 8.58 25.42
C PRO A 124 -5.21 8.88 26.71
#